data_65597afef6f2d281c235d1da43f9feba
#
_entry.id   65597afef6f2d281c235d1da43f9feba
#
_cell.length_a   1.000
_cell.length_b   1.000
_cell.length_c   1.000
_cell.angle_alpha   90.00
_cell.angle_beta   90.00
_cell.angle_gamma   90.00
#
_symmetry.space_group_name_H-M   'P 1'
#
loop_
_entity.id
_entity.type
_entity.pdbx_description
1 polymer ?
#
loop_
_entity_poly.entity_id
_entity_poly.type
_entity_poly.pdbx_seq_one_letter_code
_entity_poly.pdbx_strand_id
1 'polypeptide(L)'
;VAFTEVTSEGVFRHPSFQGMRSDKKAVEVIREIALPTNALVEAETESVHSQAVSPPKSTSKKTLLNPKDETQVRKICGHELKFTSLSKLYWPEDNVSKRDMFNYYYQISEYILPYLKDRPLSLNRFPGGIHGKSFYQKDVKGKAPDWVKTFPYVNGEGEHKKYLVGDDEATLLWMASLGCIEMNPWFSRIQSPDQPDYCVIDLDPDKNTFDQVIEAALEVKKVCDAIDVPCFCKTSGSTGIHIYIPLSAKYSYDQSQMFARIIVNIVHKQLPAFTSLERMIAKRKGKMYLDFLQNRPGATIAGPYSLRPKPGATVSLPLHWEEVKPGLTMKQFTIFNTLDRLKVEGDLFKGVLGKGIDLEKVLKKAQSIFNV
;
A
#
# COMPACT_ATOMS: atom_id res chain seq x y z
N VAL A 1 -4.52 24.19 -17.24
CA VAL A 1 -4.56 25.09 -16.08
C VAL A 1 -5.25 24.37 -14.96
N ALA A 2 -4.63 24.30 -13.78
CA ALA A 2 -5.29 23.86 -12.57
C ALA A 2 -5.84 25.07 -11.82
N PHE A 3 -6.98 24.92 -11.17
CA PHE A 3 -7.65 25.98 -10.40
C PHE A 3 -8.43 25.36 -9.23
N THR A 4 -8.73 26.16 -8.21
CA THR A 4 -9.43 25.65 -7.01
C THR A 4 -10.95 25.62 -7.21
N GLU A 5 -11.50 26.61 -7.90
CA GLU A 5 -12.93 26.68 -8.23
C GLU A 5 -13.18 27.63 -9.42
N VAL A 6 -14.36 27.56 -9.99
CA VAL A 6 -14.86 28.52 -10.99
C VAL A 6 -15.95 29.33 -10.32
N THR A 7 -15.83 30.65 -10.33
CA THR A 7 -16.86 31.55 -9.79
C THR A 7 -18.13 31.51 -10.64
N SER A 8 -19.23 32.02 -10.11
CA SER A 8 -20.53 32.19 -10.87
C SER A 8 -20.37 33.00 -12.15
N GLU A 9 -19.36 33.87 -12.21
CA GLU A 9 -18.99 34.69 -13.35
C GLU A 9 -18.03 34.01 -14.34
N GLY A 10 -17.68 32.73 -14.12
CA GLY A 10 -16.80 31.95 -15.00
C GLY A 10 -15.30 32.22 -14.81
N VAL A 11 -14.90 32.87 -13.72
CA VAL A 11 -13.49 33.19 -13.43
C VAL A 11 -12.85 32.07 -12.61
N PHE A 12 -11.63 31.66 -13.00
CA PHE A 12 -10.87 30.67 -12.25
C PHE A 12 -10.23 31.28 -11.01
N ARG A 13 -10.44 30.68 -9.83
CA ARG A 13 -9.72 31.04 -8.60
C ARG A 13 -8.39 30.30 -8.51
N HIS A 14 -7.32 31.04 -8.21
CA HIS A 14 -5.95 30.54 -8.07
C HIS A 14 -5.51 29.67 -9.26
N PRO A 15 -5.59 30.17 -10.50
CA PRO A 15 -5.18 29.43 -11.67
C PRO A 15 -3.67 29.22 -11.65
N SER A 16 -3.22 27.99 -11.93
CA SER A 16 -1.82 27.66 -12.14
C SER A 16 -1.61 27.00 -13.50
N PHE A 17 -0.60 27.43 -14.23
CA PHE A 17 -0.27 26.83 -15.51
C PHE A 17 0.41 25.47 -15.29
N GLN A 18 -0.19 24.39 -15.81
CA GLN A 18 0.31 23.01 -15.65
C GLN A 18 0.95 22.46 -16.95
N GLY A 19 0.99 23.26 -18.01
CA GLY A 19 1.49 22.87 -19.31
C GLY A 19 0.40 22.90 -20.41
N MET A 20 0.86 22.81 -21.65
CA MET A 20 -0.05 22.69 -22.81
C MET A 20 -0.38 21.21 -23.04
N ARG A 21 -1.66 20.89 -23.21
CA ARG A 21 -2.07 19.54 -23.65
C ARG A 21 -2.01 19.46 -25.17
N SER A 22 -1.34 18.43 -25.68
CA SER A 22 -1.25 18.15 -27.11
C SER A 22 -2.28 17.11 -27.59
N ASP A 23 -3.03 16.52 -26.67
CA ASP A 23 -3.95 15.41 -26.90
C ASP A 23 -5.42 15.85 -27.17
N LYS A 24 -5.75 17.16 -26.97
CA LYS A 24 -7.08 17.72 -27.27
C LYS A 24 -6.96 19.09 -27.90
N LYS A 25 -7.79 19.34 -28.91
CA LYS A 25 -7.94 20.68 -29.50
C LYS A 25 -8.79 21.58 -28.60
N ALA A 26 -8.46 22.87 -28.53
CA ALA A 26 -9.16 23.82 -27.65
C ALA A 26 -10.68 23.88 -27.90
N VAL A 27 -11.11 23.64 -29.13
CA VAL A 27 -12.54 23.62 -29.52
C VAL A 27 -13.30 22.38 -29.02
N GLU A 28 -12.60 21.35 -28.57
CA GLU A 28 -13.19 20.10 -28.06
C GLU A 28 -13.38 20.13 -26.51
N VAL A 29 -12.98 21.23 -25.87
CA VAL A 29 -13.09 21.40 -24.42
C VAL A 29 -14.42 22.07 -24.12
N ILE A 30 -15.46 21.28 -23.84
CA ILE A 30 -16.77 21.73 -23.37
C ILE A 30 -16.91 21.51 -21.87
N ARG A 31 -17.71 22.38 -21.23
CA ARG A 31 -18.04 22.22 -19.80
C ARG A 31 -18.94 21.00 -19.64
N GLU A 32 -18.49 19.98 -18.97
CA GLU A 32 -19.31 18.82 -18.63
C GLU A 32 -20.34 19.22 -17.57
N ILE A 33 -21.63 18.97 -17.85
CA ILE A 33 -22.72 19.11 -16.90
C ILE A 33 -23.02 17.73 -16.34
N ALA A 34 -22.98 17.58 -15.03
CA ALA A 34 -23.32 16.34 -14.37
C ALA A 34 -24.80 15.99 -14.63
N LEU A 35 -25.03 14.84 -15.28
CA LEU A 35 -26.38 14.26 -15.42
C LEU A 35 -26.69 13.41 -14.18
N PRO A 36 -27.92 13.49 -13.62
CA PRO A 36 -28.29 12.65 -12.47
C PRO A 36 -28.37 11.18 -12.89
N THR A 37 -27.70 10.33 -12.12
CA THR A 37 -27.44 8.90 -12.40
C THR A 37 -28.66 7.98 -12.27
N ASN A 38 -29.84 8.51 -11.95
CA ASN A 38 -31.05 7.71 -11.68
C ASN A 38 -31.72 7.10 -12.93
N ALA A 39 -31.21 7.39 -14.13
CA ALA A 39 -31.81 6.91 -15.39
C ALA A 39 -31.09 5.68 -16.01
N LEU A 40 -30.04 5.16 -15.40
CA LEU A 40 -29.22 4.05 -15.96
C LEU A 40 -29.32 2.73 -15.17
N VAL A 41 -30.13 2.66 -14.10
CA VAL A 41 -30.20 1.46 -13.22
C VAL A 41 -31.34 0.50 -13.59
N GLU A 42 -32.21 0.82 -14.56
CA GLU A 42 -33.36 -0.03 -14.90
C GLU A 42 -33.14 -1.09 -16.01
N ALA A 43 -31.94 -1.29 -16.49
CA ALA A 43 -31.71 -2.13 -17.67
C ALA A 43 -30.78 -3.34 -17.49
N GLU A 44 -30.56 -3.87 -16.29
CA GLU A 44 -29.90 -5.19 -16.15
C GLU A 44 -30.30 -5.92 -14.84
N THR A 45 -31.50 -6.50 -14.82
CA THR A 45 -31.86 -7.54 -13.86
C THR A 45 -32.45 -8.73 -14.59
N GLU A 46 -31.60 -9.64 -15.05
CA GLU A 46 -32.02 -11.04 -15.26
C GLU A 46 -30.85 -12.01 -15.04
N SER A 47 -31.10 -12.88 -14.07
CA SER A 47 -30.61 -14.26 -13.88
C SER A 47 -29.11 -14.55 -13.70
N VAL A 48 -28.75 -14.97 -12.48
CA VAL A 48 -28.22 -16.33 -12.26
C VAL A 48 -28.54 -16.78 -10.82
N HIS A 49 -29.37 -17.81 -10.69
CA HIS A 49 -29.50 -18.57 -9.43
C HIS A 49 -28.22 -19.39 -9.23
N SER A 50 -27.51 -19.17 -8.14
CA SER A 50 -26.58 -20.18 -7.61
C SER A 50 -26.85 -20.41 -6.13
N GLN A 51 -26.87 -21.67 -5.76
CA GLN A 51 -27.26 -22.25 -4.49
C GLN A 51 -26.49 -21.63 -3.32
N ALA A 52 -27.23 -21.20 -2.30
CA ALA A 52 -26.69 -20.69 -1.05
C ALA A 52 -26.03 -21.83 -0.25
N VAL A 53 -24.71 -21.78 -0.17
CA VAL A 53 -23.95 -22.47 0.87
C VAL A 53 -23.94 -21.55 2.08
N SER A 54 -24.48 -22.00 3.20
CA SER A 54 -24.51 -21.25 4.45
C SER A 54 -23.07 -20.95 4.91
N PRO A 55 -22.67 -19.68 5.11
CA PRO A 55 -21.33 -19.36 5.55
C PRO A 55 -21.13 -19.77 7.03
N PRO A 56 -19.91 -20.19 7.42
CA PRO A 56 -19.57 -20.44 8.82
C PRO A 56 -19.78 -19.17 9.64
N LYS A 57 -20.20 -19.28 10.88
CA LYS A 57 -20.39 -18.15 11.82
C LYS A 57 -19.06 -17.43 12.01
N SER A 58 -18.84 -16.36 11.25
CA SER A 58 -17.66 -15.52 11.33
C SER A 58 -17.81 -14.53 12.47
N THR A 59 -16.81 -14.44 13.33
CA THR A 59 -16.63 -13.43 14.38
C THR A 59 -16.19 -12.08 13.82
N SER A 60 -16.70 -11.68 12.66
CA SER A 60 -16.31 -10.40 12.06
C SER A 60 -16.73 -9.23 12.93
N LYS A 61 -15.81 -8.32 13.23
CA LYS A 61 -16.12 -7.05 13.88
C LYS A 61 -17.24 -6.33 13.15
N LYS A 62 -18.24 -5.84 13.88
CA LYS A 62 -19.27 -4.94 13.35
C LYS A 62 -18.62 -3.64 12.88
N THR A 63 -19.32 -2.86 12.06
CA THR A 63 -18.86 -1.51 11.69
C THR A 63 -18.71 -0.63 12.92
N LEU A 64 -17.65 0.18 12.96
CA LEU A 64 -17.34 1.09 14.06
C LEU A 64 -18.34 2.26 14.13
N LEU A 65 -18.67 2.80 12.96
CA LEU A 65 -19.43 4.04 12.81
C LEU A 65 -20.81 3.75 12.23
N ASN A 66 -21.83 4.39 12.79
CA ASN A 66 -23.18 4.28 12.26
C ASN A 66 -23.29 5.03 10.91
N PRO A 67 -24.26 4.69 10.05
CA PRO A 67 -24.36 5.26 8.70
C PRO A 67 -24.90 6.69 8.64
N LYS A 68 -25.51 7.21 9.71
CA LYS A 68 -26.30 8.46 9.66
C LYS A 68 -25.53 9.70 10.09
N ASP A 69 -24.77 9.62 11.18
CA ASP A 69 -24.18 10.80 11.80
C ASP A 69 -22.89 11.24 11.09
N GLU A 70 -22.76 12.55 10.85
CA GLU A 70 -21.58 13.17 10.26
C GLU A 70 -20.40 13.28 11.20
N THR A 71 -20.66 13.31 12.49
CA THR A 71 -19.65 13.35 13.55
C THR A 71 -19.97 12.33 14.61
N GLN A 72 -19.00 11.51 14.97
CA GLN A 72 -19.16 10.50 16.01
C GLN A 72 -17.92 10.45 16.89
N VAL A 73 -18.13 10.17 18.18
CA VAL A 73 -17.05 9.91 19.13
C VAL A 73 -17.12 8.44 19.54
N ARG A 74 -15.97 7.77 19.54
CA ARG A 74 -15.85 6.38 19.99
C ARG A 74 -14.68 6.23 20.95
N LYS A 75 -14.85 5.42 21.97
CA LYS A 75 -13.78 5.04 22.89
C LYS A 75 -13.12 3.75 22.37
N ILE A 76 -11.82 3.83 22.05
CA ILE A 76 -11.04 2.74 21.44
C ILE A 76 -9.73 2.62 22.21
N CYS A 77 -9.41 1.43 22.70
CA CYS A 77 -8.22 1.17 23.54
C CYS A 77 -8.08 2.18 24.70
N GLY A 78 -9.21 2.63 25.28
CA GLY A 78 -9.23 3.60 26.37
C GLY A 78 -9.22 5.07 25.95
N HIS A 79 -8.99 5.41 24.68
CA HIS A 79 -8.89 6.78 24.15
C HIS A 79 -10.15 7.19 23.40
N GLU A 80 -10.56 8.44 23.59
CA GLU A 80 -11.69 9.01 22.85
C GLU A 80 -11.19 9.55 21.50
N LEU A 81 -11.74 8.99 20.42
CA LEU A 81 -11.47 9.42 19.06
C LEU A 81 -12.71 10.08 18.47
N LYS A 82 -12.52 11.29 17.93
CA LYS A 82 -13.56 12.05 17.22
C LYS A 82 -13.41 11.86 15.72
N PHE A 83 -14.43 11.34 15.09
CA PHE A 83 -14.53 11.13 13.65
C PHE A 83 -15.49 12.16 13.05
N THR A 84 -15.03 12.92 12.05
CA THR A 84 -15.77 14.05 11.46
C THR A 84 -15.82 13.96 9.94
N SER A 85 -16.80 14.64 9.35
CA SER A 85 -16.99 14.71 7.88
C SER A 85 -17.10 13.31 7.28
N LEU A 86 -17.93 12.48 7.87
CA LEU A 86 -18.00 11.06 7.59
C LEU A 86 -18.59 10.73 6.22
N SER A 87 -19.45 11.58 5.67
CA SER A 87 -20.00 11.44 4.30
C SER A 87 -19.03 11.91 3.22
N LYS A 88 -17.93 12.61 3.58
CA LYS A 88 -16.97 13.09 2.59
C LYS A 88 -16.42 11.94 1.75
N LEU A 89 -16.62 12.01 0.43
CA LEU A 89 -16.10 11.02 -0.49
C LEU A 89 -14.58 11.15 -0.60
N TYR A 90 -13.88 10.08 -0.28
CA TYR A 90 -12.43 9.97 -0.43
C TYR A 90 -12.06 9.36 -1.78
N TRP A 91 -12.91 8.49 -2.33
CA TRP A 91 -12.87 7.96 -3.69
C TRP A 91 -14.22 8.26 -4.35
N PRO A 92 -14.37 9.44 -4.97
CA PRO A 92 -15.67 9.89 -5.49
C PRO A 92 -16.26 8.96 -6.57
N GLU A 93 -15.41 8.45 -7.47
CA GLU A 93 -15.84 7.58 -8.57
C GLU A 93 -16.35 6.21 -8.07
N ASP A 94 -15.83 5.79 -6.93
CA ASP A 94 -16.17 4.51 -6.30
C ASP A 94 -17.25 4.65 -5.21
N ASN A 95 -17.73 5.88 -4.99
CA ASN A 95 -18.65 6.23 -3.91
C ASN A 95 -18.18 5.80 -2.51
N VAL A 96 -16.86 5.77 -2.28
CA VAL A 96 -16.25 5.39 -1.01
C VAL A 96 -15.98 6.63 -0.17
N SER A 97 -16.60 6.67 1.01
CA SER A 97 -16.53 7.77 1.94
C SER A 97 -15.40 7.62 2.96
N LYS A 98 -15.16 8.68 3.71
CA LYS A 98 -14.27 8.67 4.86
C LYS A 98 -14.75 7.69 5.93
N ARG A 99 -16.07 7.50 6.10
CA ARG A 99 -16.69 6.52 6.99
C ARG A 99 -16.31 5.10 6.60
N ASP A 100 -16.34 4.79 5.30
CA ASP A 100 -16.02 3.46 4.80
C ASP A 100 -14.54 3.13 5.05
N MET A 101 -13.64 4.10 4.87
CA MET A 101 -12.22 3.96 5.20
C MET A 101 -12.02 3.65 6.69
N PHE A 102 -12.72 4.34 7.61
CA PHE A 102 -12.61 4.06 9.05
C PHE A 102 -13.15 2.68 9.41
N ASN A 103 -14.31 2.32 8.87
CA ASN A 103 -14.91 1.01 9.11
C ASN A 103 -13.99 -0.11 8.58
N TYR A 104 -13.40 0.08 7.41
CA TYR A 104 -12.42 -0.85 6.86
C TYR A 104 -11.24 -1.04 7.80
N TYR A 105 -10.53 0.02 8.18
CA TYR A 105 -9.37 -0.09 9.07
C TYR A 105 -9.70 -0.68 10.44
N TYR A 106 -10.89 -0.38 10.96
CA TYR A 106 -11.38 -1.00 12.19
C TYR A 106 -11.57 -2.51 12.01
N GLN A 107 -12.24 -2.92 10.95
CA GLN A 107 -12.57 -4.33 10.71
C GLN A 107 -11.36 -5.20 10.42
N ILE A 108 -10.34 -4.64 9.75
CA ILE A 108 -9.09 -5.36 9.40
C ILE A 108 -7.97 -5.14 10.43
N SER A 109 -8.23 -4.45 11.53
CA SER A 109 -7.17 -4.04 12.47
C SER A 109 -6.33 -5.21 12.98
N GLU A 110 -6.94 -6.35 13.28
CA GLU A 110 -6.22 -7.56 13.73
C GLU A 110 -5.23 -8.12 12.69
N TYR A 111 -5.50 -7.89 11.40
CA TYR A 111 -4.64 -8.35 10.30
C TYR A 111 -3.52 -7.36 9.97
N ILE A 112 -3.78 -6.05 10.01
CA ILE A 112 -2.79 -5.04 9.66
C ILE A 112 -1.83 -4.70 10.81
N LEU A 113 -2.33 -4.69 12.06
CA LEU A 113 -1.55 -4.27 13.23
C LEU A 113 -0.25 -5.06 13.45
N PRO A 114 -0.15 -6.38 13.23
CA PRO A 114 1.12 -7.11 13.35
C PRO A 114 2.25 -6.53 12.49
N TYR A 115 1.90 -5.89 11.35
CA TYR A 115 2.84 -5.28 10.41
C TYR A 115 3.13 -3.82 10.71
N LEU A 116 2.36 -3.17 11.56
CA LEU A 116 2.55 -1.77 11.97
C LEU A 116 3.17 -1.66 13.36
N LYS A 117 2.90 -2.64 14.24
CA LYS A 117 3.26 -2.59 15.66
C LYS A 117 4.76 -2.41 15.87
N ASP A 118 5.08 -1.42 16.72
CA ASP A 118 6.44 -1.02 17.07
C ASP A 118 7.29 -0.52 15.89
N ARG A 119 6.65 -0.12 14.78
CA ARG A 119 7.34 0.44 13.62
C ARG A 119 7.09 1.93 13.48
N PRO A 120 8.15 2.72 13.25
CA PRO A 120 7.96 4.09 12.79
C PRO A 120 7.22 4.11 11.44
N LEU A 121 6.34 5.09 11.24
CA LEU A 121 5.54 5.22 10.03
C LEU A 121 5.79 6.56 9.31
N SER A 122 5.70 6.51 7.97
CA SER A 122 5.50 7.69 7.14
C SER A 122 4.02 7.77 6.76
N LEU A 123 3.35 8.84 7.21
CA LEU A 123 1.93 9.03 6.92
C LEU A 123 1.77 9.71 5.55
N ASN A 124 1.13 9.02 4.62
CA ASN A 124 0.73 9.62 3.34
C ASN A 124 -0.71 10.14 3.47
N ARG A 125 -0.84 11.47 3.69
CA ARG A 125 -2.10 12.11 4.06
C ARG A 125 -2.80 12.73 2.87
N PHE A 126 -4.11 12.48 2.77
CA PHE A 126 -5.03 12.98 1.75
C PHE A 126 -6.26 13.63 2.42
N PRO A 127 -6.14 14.82 3.03
CA PRO A 127 -7.26 15.45 3.74
C PRO A 127 -8.46 15.74 2.82
N GLY A 128 -8.18 15.91 1.52
CA GLY A 128 -9.17 16.16 0.47
C GLY A 128 -9.74 14.92 -0.20
N GLY A 129 -9.29 13.70 0.14
CA GLY A 129 -9.54 12.50 -0.66
C GLY A 129 -8.49 12.35 -1.77
N ILE A 130 -8.61 11.30 -2.61
CA ILE A 130 -7.57 10.93 -3.59
C ILE A 130 -7.25 12.01 -4.64
N HIS A 131 -8.19 12.89 -4.94
CA HIS A 131 -7.99 14.01 -5.87
C HIS A 131 -7.51 15.30 -5.19
N GLY A 132 -7.46 15.30 -3.86
CA GLY A 132 -6.95 16.44 -3.09
C GLY A 132 -5.42 16.49 -3.06
N LYS A 133 -4.89 17.60 -2.51
CA LYS A 133 -3.45 17.69 -2.23
C LYS A 133 -3.05 16.64 -1.20
N SER A 134 -1.98 15.92 -1.49
CA SER A 134 -1.38 14.95 -0.59
C SER A 134 -0.01 15.39 -0.14
N PHE A 135 0.42 14.88 1.01
CA PHE A 135 1.75 15.11 1.54
C PHE A 135 2.18 13.99 2.48
N TYR A 136 3.49 13.75 2.52
CA TYR A 136 4.08 12.86 3.49
C TYR A 136 4.37 13.59 4.80
N GLN A 137 3.90 13.02 5.92
CA GLN A 137 4.24 13.47 7.25
C GLN A 137 5.08 12.40 7.94
N LYS A 138 6.35 12.71 8.18
CA LYS A 138 7.30 11.86 8.91
C LYS A 138 7.49 12.32 10.35
N ASP A 139 7.40 13.63 10.58
CA ASP A 139 7.57 14.26 11.89
C ASP A 139 6.22 14.63 12.51
N VAL A 140 5.94 14.07 13.67
CA VAL A 140 4.72 14.33 14.46
C VAL A 140 5.00 15.13 15.73
N LYS A 141 6.19 15.71 15.88
CA LYS A 141 6.57 16.52 17.04
C LYS A 141 5.53 17.63 17.28
N GLY A 142 4.97 17.68 18.50
CA GLY A 142 3.96 18.67 18.90
C GLY A 142 2.59 18.54 18.19
N LYS A 143 2.34 17.46 17.45
CA LYS A 143 1.11 17.23 16.69
C LYS A 143 0.37 15.94 17.11
N ALA A 144 1.08 15.00 17.70
CA ALA A 144 0.49 13.76 18.20
C ALA A 144 -0.06 13.97 19.64
N PRO A 145 -1.19 13.36 19.97
CA PRO A 145 -1.65 13.26 21.36
C PRO A 145 -0.62 12.54 22.24
N ASP A 146 -0.61 12.82 23.54
CA ASP A 146 0.38 12.26 24.48
C ASP A 146 0.33 10.72 24.57
N TRP A 147 -0.83 10.12 24.32
CA TRP A 147 -1.00 8.67 24.32
C TRP A 147 -0.45 7.97 23.07
N VAL A 148 -0.16 8.73 22.00
CA VAL A 148 0.41 8.16 20.77
C VAL A 148 1.90 7.93 20.95
N LYS A 149 2.32 6.68 20.80
CA LYS A 149 3.72 6.28 20.86
C LYS A 149 4.52 6.93 19.74
N THR A 150 5.67 7.47 20.08
CA THR A 150 6.55 8.13 19.11
C THR A 150 8.00 7.69 19.29
N PHE A 151 8.79 7.76 18.22
CA PHE A 151 10.19 7.38 18.20
C PHE A 151 11.06 8.55 17.68
N PRO A 152 11.97 9.07 18.51
CA PRO A 152 12.94 10.06 18.06
C PRO A 152 14.02 9.38 17.22
N TYR A 153 14.30 9.92 16.05
CA TYR A 153 15.31 9.38 15.15
C TYR A 153 16.07 10.50 14.44
N VAL A 154 17.36 10.33 14.33
CA VAL A 154 18.23 11.21 13.55
C VAL A 154 18.55 10.49 12.25
N ASN A 155 18.15 11.06 11.12
CA ASN A 155 18.45 10.48 9.81
C ASN A 155 19.93 10.71 9.44
N GLY A 156 20.38 10.07 8.35
CA GLY A 156 21.75 10.20 7.86
C GLY A 156 22.17 11.60 7.44
N GLU A 157 21.22 12.55 7.35
CA GLU A 157 21.43 13.98 7.06
C GLU A 157 21.49 14.84 8.33
N GLY A 158 21.42 14.20 9.52
CA GLY A 158 21.47 14.88 10.82
C GLY A 158 20.13 15.54 11.24
N GLU A 159 19.04 15.30 10.53
CA GLU A 159 17.73 15.83 10.90
C GLU A 159 17.10 15.02 12.03
N HIS A 160 16.69 15.73 13.10
CA HIS A 160 15.96 15.17 14.23
C HIS A 160 14.45 15.12 13.91
N LYS A 161 13.88 13.93 13.80
CA LYS A 161 12.45 13.72 13.58
C LYS A 161 11.86 12.87 14.69
N LYS A 162 10.59 13.11 15.01
CA LYS A 162 9.81 12.30 15.92
C LYS A 162 8.75 11.55 15.13
N TYR A 163 9.06 10.30 14.79
CA TYR A 163 8.15 9.46 14.02
C TYR A 163 7.00 8.95 14.88
N LEU A 164 5.82 8.85 14.30
CA LEU A 164 4.73 8.07 14.88
C LEU A 164 5.10 6.59 14.82
N VAL A 165 4.78 5.86 15.89
CA VAL A 165 4.95 4.40 15.95
C VAL A 165 3.59 3.73 15.92
N GLY A 166 3.40 2.76 15.03
CA GLY A 166 2.21 1.91 15.05
C GLY A 166 2.19 1.08 16.34
N ASP A 167 1.06 1.05 17.01
CA ASP A 167 0.94 0.33 18.28
C ASP A 167 -0.36 -0.47 18.35
N ASP A 168 -1.50 0.21 18.38
CA ASP A 168 -2.80 -0.38 18.60
C ASP A 168 -3.88 0.13 17.63
N GLU A 169 -5.10 -0.32 17.82
CA GLU A 169 -6.25 0.08 17.01
C GLU A 169 -6.57 1.58 17.13
N ALA A 170 -6.38 2.18 18.33
CA ALA A 170 -6.61 3.61 18.51
C ALA A 170 -5.61 4.43 17.67
N THR A 171 -4.34 4.05 17.68
CA THR A 171 -3.30 4.68 16.86
C THR A 171 -3.60 4.54 15.36
N LEU A 172 -4.00 3.35 14.90
CA LEU A 172 -4.39 3.10 13.51
C LEU A 172 -5.54 4.01 13.06
N LEU A 173 -6.61 4.09 13.87
CA LEU A 173 -7.77 4.91 13.54
C LEU A 173 -7.50 6.40 13.71
N TRP A 174 -6.62 6.79 14.62
CA TRP A 174 -6.18 8.17 14.73
C TRP A 174 -5.41 8.60 13.47
N MET A 175 -4.48 7.78 12.97
CA MET A 175 -3.80 8.04 11.69
C MET A 175 -4.79 8.22 10.54
N ALA A 176 -5.76 7.32 10.42
CA ALA A 176 -6.83 7.43 9.43
C ALA A 176 -7.62 8.74 9.60
N SER A 177 -7.87 9.20 10.84
CA SER A 177 -8.59 10.47 11.11
C SER A 177 -7.86 11.69 10.58
N LEU A 178 -6.53 11.65 10.51
CA LEU A 178 -5.69 12.67 9.89
C LEU A 178 -5.78 12.68 8.35
N GLY A 179 -6.56 11.78 7.75
CA GLY A 179 -6.63 11.57 6.30
C GLY A 179 -5.48 10.72 5.76
N CYS A 180 -4.84 9.92 6.60
CA CYS A 180 -3.86 8.94 6.16
C CYS A 180 -4.59 7.78 5.49
N ILE A 181 -4.53 7.71 4.16
CA ILE A 181 -5.11 6.60 3.39
C ILE A 181 -4.16 5.41 3.41
N GLU A 182 -2.88 5.66 3.30
CA GLU A 182 -1.84 4.66 3.08
C GLU A 182 -0.93 4.54 4.30
N MET A 183 -0.85 3.35 4.87
CA MET A 183 0.00 3.04 6.02
C MET A 183 1.36 2.54 5.53
N ASN A 184 2.42 3.32 5.81
CA ASN A 184 3.77 3.04 5.33
C ASN A 184 4.74 2.82 6.50
N PRO A 185 4.85 1.59 7.03
CA PRO A 185 5.76 1.27 8.12
C PRO A 185 7.20 1.12 7.65
N TRP A 186 8.15 1.32 8.57
CA TRP A 186 9.53 0.88 8.40
C TRP A 186 9.62 -0.66 8.38
N PHE A 187 10.70 -1.18 7.81
CA PHE A 187 10.97 -2.62 7.78
C PHE A 187 11.52 -3.14 9.11
N SER A 188 12.03 -2.24 9.96
CA SER A 188 12.52 -2.51 11.30
C SER A 188 11.57 -1.99 12.38
N ARG A 189 11.74 -2.48 13.60
CA ARG A 189 11.03 -2.02 14.80
C ARG A 189 11.93 -1.10 15.62
N ILE A 190 11.30 -0.30 16.52
CA ILE A 190 12.03 0.62 17.41
C ILE A 190 13.01 -0.07 18.36
N GLN A 191 12.83 -1.37 18.65
CA GLN A 191 13.74 -2.16 19.47
C GLN A 191 15.03 -2.53 18.73
N SER A 192 14.99 -2.59 17.40
CA SER A 192 16.12 -2.91 16.53
C SER A 192 16.05 -2.06 15.25
N PRO A 193 16.22 -0.72 15.33
CA PRO A 193 15.94 0.20 14.24
C PRO A 193 16.83 -0.01 13.01
N ASP A 194 18.00 -0.60 13.19
CA ASP A 194 18.98 -0.86 12.12
C ASP A 194 18.93 -2.30 11.57
N GLN A 195 18.01 -3.12 12.09
CA GLN A 195 17.86 -4.52 11.70
C GLN A 195 16.42 -4.77 11.22
N PRO A 196 16.17 -4.89 9.91
CA PRO A 196 14.84 -5.13 9.38
C PRO A 196 14.34 -6.54 9.69
N ASP A 197 13.02 -6.66 9.93
CA ASP A 197 12.36 -7.96 10.09
C ASP A 197 12.29 -8.74 8.77
N TYR A 198 12.37 -8.04 7.65
CA TYR A 198 12.25 -8.61 6.30
C TYR A 198 13.03 -7.81 5.26
N CYS A 199 13.49 -8.52 4.24
CA CYS A 199 14.01 -7.96 3.01
C CYS A 199 12.85 -7.78 2.02
N VAL A 200 12.88 -6.70 1.22
CA VAL A 200 11.83 -6.40 0.24
C VAL A 200 12.45 -6.27 -1.16
N ILE A 201 11.80 -6.88 -2.14
CA ILE A 201 12.02 -6.64 -3.56
C ILE A 201 10.74 -6.00 -4.10
N ASP A 202 10.86 -4.77 -4.59
CA ASP A 202 9.76 -4.00 -5.16
C ASP A 202 9.86 -4.02 -6.69
N LEU A 203 8.86 -4.59 -7.35
CA LEU A 203 8.75 -4.63 -8.80
C LEU A 203 7.98 -3.39 -9.27
N ASP A 204 8.74 -2.36 -9.68
CA ASP A 204 8.22 -1.04 -10.05
C ASP A 204 8.19 -0.85 -11.57
N PRO A 205 7.04 -1.13 -12.25
CA PRO A 205 6.92 -1.00 -13.70
C PRO A 205 6.92 0.48 -14.13
N ASP A 206 7.54 0.77 -15.27
CA ASP A 206 7.47 2.07 -15.96
C ASP A 206 6.47 1.97 -17.14
N LYS A 207 6.87 1.40 -18.28
CA LYS A 207 6.00 1.15 -19.45
C LYS A 207 5.61 -0.31 -19.61
N ASN A 208 5.88 -1.12 -18.61
CA ASN A 208 5.62 -2.54 -18.61
C ASN A 208 4.14 -2.86 -18.48
N THR A 209 3.71 -3.94 -19.11
CA THR A 209 2.41 -4.56 -18.85
C THR A 209 2.42 -5.24 -17.48
N PHE A 210 1.24 -5.48 -16.91
CA PHE A 210 1.15 -6.19 -15.64
C PHE A 210 1.55 -7.67 -15.78
N ASP A 211 1.38 -8.27 -16.95
CA ASP A 211 1.88 -9.62 -17.24
C ASP A 211 3.43 -9.70 -17.15
N GLN A 212 4.14 -8.64 -17.54
CA GLN A 212 5.59 -8.56 -17.31
C GLN A 212 5.96 -8.44 -15.83
N VAL A 213 5.11 -7.77 -15.02
CA VAL A 213 5.29 -7.75 -13.55
C VAL A 213 5.10 -9.14 -12.96
N ILE A 214 4.09 -9.88 -13.43
CA ILE A 214 3.82 -11.26 -13.04
C ILE A 214 5.02 -12.15 -13.41
N GLU A 215 5.53 -12.05 -14.63
CA GLU A 215 6.69 -12.81 -15.08
C GLU A 215 7.92 -12.56 -14.21
N ALA A 216 8.20 -11.28 -13.90
CA ALA A 216 9.31 -10.93 -13.01
C ALA A 216 9.11 -11.45 -11.58
N ALA A 217 7.88 -11.40 -11.05
CA ALA A 217 7.57 -11.92 -9.73
C ALA A 217 7.77 -13.44 -9.65
N LEU A 218 7.35 -14.18 -10.67
CA LEU A 218 7.55 -15.63 -10.76
C LEU A 218 9.02 -16.00 -10.91
N GLU A 219 9.82 -15.20 -11.63
CA GLU A 219 11.26 -15.43 -11.71
C GLU A 219 11.96 -15.15 -10.36
N VAL A 220 11.54 -14.11 -9.60
CA VAL A 220 12.01 -13.93 -8.21
C VAL A 220 11.66 -15.14 -7.36
N LYS A 221 10.41 -15.65 -7.46
CA LYS A 221 9.97 -16.85 -6.73
C LYS A 221 10.85 -18.05 -7.05
N LYS A 222 11.10 -18.31 -8.33
CA LYS A 222 11.96 -19.41 -8.80
C LYS A 222 13.39 -19.31 -8.27
N VAL A 223 13.96 -18.11 -8.24
CA VAL A 223 15.29 -17.88 -7.65
C VAL A 223 15.26 -18.19 -6.14
N CYS A 224 14.24 -17.70 -5.43
CA CYS A 224 14.07 -17.97 -3.99
C CYS A 224 13.94 -19.47 -3.70
N ASP A 225 13.14 -20.20 -4.49
CA ASP A 225 12.95 -21.64 -4.34
C ASP A 225 14.26 -22.41 -4.59
N ALA A 226 15.02 -22.03 -5.62
CA ALA A 226 16.29 -22.66 -5.92
C ALA A 226 17.31 -22.58 -4.77
N ILE A 227 17.23 -21.53 -3.96
CA ILE A 227 18.12 -21.31 -2.79
C ILE A 227 17.45 -21.62 -1.45
N ASP A 228 16.30 -22.29 -1.44
CA ASP A 228 15.50 -22.67 -0.26
C ASP A 228 15.10 -21.48 0.63
N VAL A 229 14.74 -20.36 0.02
CA VAL A 229 14.32 -19.15 0.71
C VAL A 229 12.80 -18.99 0.65
N PRO A 230 12.10 -18.96 1.80
CA PRO A 230 10.69 -18.64 1.83
C PRO A 230 10.49 -17.18 1.42
N CYS A 231 9.60 -16.94 0.48
CA CYS A 231 9.20 -15.59 0.09
C CYS A 231 7.69 -15.47 -0.06
N PHE A 232 7.19 -14.28 0.23
CA PHE A 232 5.78 -13.95 0.28
C PHE A 232 5.51 -12.77 -0.62
N CYS A 233 4.43 -12.82 -1.38
CA CYS A 233 4.08 -11.74 -2.29
C CYS A 233 2.78 -11.06 -1.91
N LYS A 234 2.68 -9.79 -2.29
CA LYS A 234 1.45 -9.02 -2.22
C LYS A 234 1.36 -8.06 -3.41
N THR A 235 0.14 -7.70 -3.80
CA THR A 235 -0.02 -6.58 -4.72
C THR A 235 0.47 -5.30 -4.07
N SER A 236 1.01 -4.38 -4.86
CA SER A 236 1.26 -3.02 -4.36
C SER A 236 -0.04 -2.26 -4.11
N GLY A 237 -1.16 -2.74 -4.68
CA GLY A 237 -2.43 -2.01 -4.76
C GLY A 237 -2.35 -0.77 -5.67
N SER A 238 -1.28 -0.65 -6.46
CA SER A 238 -1.06 0.40 -7.46
C SER A 238 -0.71 -0.21 -8.81
N THR A 239 0.56 -0.48 -9.09
CA THR A 239 1.06 -0.91 -10.40
C THR A 239 1.92 -2.18 -10.36
N GLY A 240 2.46 -2.55 -9.20
CA GLY A 240 3.48 -3.58 -9.07
C GLY A 240 3.15 -4.68 -8.07
N ILE A 241 4.12 -5.54 -7.83
CA ILE A 241 4.10 -6.60 -6.82
C ILE A 241 5.30 -6.39 -5.90
N HIS A 242 5.07 -6.54 -4.59
CA HIS A 242 6.11 -6.52 -3.57
C HIS A 242 6.37 -7.94 -3.07
N ILE A 243 7.63 -8.33 -2.98
CA ILE A 243 8.04 -9.65 -2.49
C ILE A 243 8.86 -9.46 -1.22
N TYR A 244 8.49 -10.20 -0.17
CA TYR A 244 9.07 -10.11 1.16
C TYR A 244 9.75 -11.41 1.54
N ILE A 245 10.93 -11.31 2.12
CA ILE A 245 11.72 -12.43 2.61
C ILE A 245 11.99 -12.20 4.10
N PRO A 246 11.63 -13.15 5.00
CA PRO A 246 11.77 -12.96 6.44
C PRO A 246 13.24 -12.95 6.87
N LEU A 247 13.63 -11.94 7.65
CA LEU A 247 14.97 -11.78 8.25
C LEU A 247 14.95 -11.88 9.78
N SER A 248 13.81 -11.60 10.42
CA SER A 248 13.63 -11.65 11.88
C SER A 248 14.61 -10.78 12.66
N ALA A 249 14.92 -9.57 12.15
CA ALA A 249 15.84 -8.60 12.73
C ALA A 249 17.25 -9.19 13.07
N LYS A 250 17.75 -10.15 12.28
CA LYS A 250 19.06 -10.77 12.49
C LYS A 250 20.19 -10.08 11.73
N TYR A 251 19.87 -9.31 10.71
CA TYR A 251 20.81 -8.75 9.76
C TYR A 251 20.60 -7.25 9.60
N SER A 252 21.68 -6.54 9.27
CA SER A 252 21.62 -5.11 9.00
C SER A 252 20.90 -4.79 7.69
N TYR A 253 20.51 -3.53 7.51
CA TYR A 253 19.97 -3.05 6.25
C TYR A 253 20.94 -3.25 5.07
N ASP A 254 22.25 -3.08 5.29
CA ASP A 254 23.26 -3.29 4.24
C ASP A 254 23.31 -4.75 3.80
N GLN A 255 23.24 -5.69 4.75
CA GLN A 255 23.16 -7.11 4.45
C GLN A 255 21.85 -7.47 3.72
N SER A 256 20.72 -6.90 4.16
CA SER A 256 19.43 -7.07 3.48
C SER A 256 19.46 -6.53 2.05
N GLN A 257 20.03 -5.35 1.85
CA GLN A 257 20.16 -4.73 0.53
C GLN A 257 21.10 -5.53 -0.39
N MET A 258 22.23 -5.98 0.13
CA MET A 258 23.16 -6.84 -0.60
C MET A 258 22.46 -8.13 -1.07
N PHE A 259 21.71 -8.76 -0.18
CA PHE A 259 20.99 -9.98 -0.50
C PHE A 259 19.92 -9.75 -1.58
N ALA A 260 19.10 -8.70 -1.41
CA ALA A 260 18.12 -8.30 -2.43
C ALA A 260 18.80 -8.03 -3.79
N ARG A 261 19.95 -7.34 -3.78
CA ARG A 261 20.74 -7.05 -4.99
C ARG A 261 21.20 -8.32 -5.71
N ILE A 262 21.62 -9.35 -4.97
CA ILE A 262 22.00 -10.64 -5.56
C ILE A 262 20.82 -11.25 -6.29
N ILE A 263 19.64 -11.34 -5.63
CA ILE A 263 18.43 -11.90 -6.26
C ILE A 263 18.05 -11.13 -7.52
N VAL A 264 17.95 -9.80 -7.45
CA VAL A 264 17.51 -9.01 -8.61
C VAL A 264 18.52 -9.01 -9.75
N ASN A 265 19.82 -9.18 -9.47
CA ASN A 265 20.84 -9.39 -10.53
C ASN A 265 20.62 -10.71 -11.27
N ILE A 266 20.28 -11.79 -10.54
CA ILE A 266 19.98 -13.09 -11.16
C ILE A 266 18.74 -12.94 -12.06
N VAL A 267 17.66 -12.36 -11.52
CA VAL A 267 16.40 -12.12 -12.25
C VAL A 267 16.64 -11.23 -13.49
N HIS A 268 17.42 -10.17 -13.35
CA HIS A 268 17.73 -9.27 -14.48
C HIS A 268 18.50 -9.98 -15.58
N LYS A 269 19.43 -10.88 -15.27
CA LYS A 269 20.14 -11.70 -16.27
C LYS A 269 19.18 -12.60 -17.07
N GLN A 270 18.08 -13.07 -16.46
CA GLN A 270 17.06 -13.88 -17.14
C GLN A 270 16.08 -13.04 -17.97
N LEU A 271 15.75 -11.84 -17.50
CA LEU A 271 14.71 -10.97 -18.07
C LEU A 271 15.25 -9.59 -18.49
N PRO A 272 16.39 -9.50 -19.22
CA PRO A 272 17.04 -8.22 -19.53
C PRO A 272 16.23 -7.35 -20.50
N ALA A 273 15.29 -7.95 -21.24
CA ALA A 273 14.52 -7.25 -22.26
C ALA A 273 13.64 -6.14 -21.66
N PHE A 274 13.02 -6.39 -20.49
CA PHE A 274 12.04 -5.49 -19.90
C PHE A 274 12.31 -5.13 -18.43
N THR A 275 13.38 -5.61 -17.82
CA THR A 275 13.81 -5.24 -16.47
C THR A 275 15.01 -4.30 -16.46
N SER A 276 15.23 -3.58 -15.37
CA SER A 276 16.35 -2.66 -15.17
C SER A 276 16.76 -2.63 -13.70
N LEU A 277 18.05 -2.39 -13.44
CA LEU A 277 18.59 -2.11 -12.11
C LEU A 277 18.88 -0.61 -11.91
N GLU A 278 18.52 0.21 -12.90
CA GLU A 278 18.73 1.64 -12.89
C GLU A 278 17.68 2.38 -12.06
N ARG A 279 18.12 3.11 -11.03
CA ARG A 279 17.24 3.91 -10.17
C ARG A 279 16.62 5.10 -10.91
N MET A 280 17.37 5.74 -11.79
CA MET A 280 16.94 6.94 -12.50
C MET A 280 15.94 6.57 -13.61
N ILE A 281 14.71 7.05 -13.53
CA ILE A 281 13.62 6.75 -14.49
C ILE A 281 14.07 7.05 -15.93
N ALA A 282 14.70 8.20 -16.18
CA ALA A 282 15.16 8.57 -17.52
C ALA A 282 16.14 7.56 -18.15
N LYS A 283 16.88 6.80 -17.33
CA LYS A 283 17.83 5.79 -17.78
C LYS A 283 17.23 4.40 -17.95
N ARG A 284 16.04 4.15 -17.38
CA ARG A 284 15.34 2.85 -17.45
C ARG A 284 14.85 2.52 -18.86
N LYS A 285 14.65 3.53 -19.72
CA LYS A 285 14.14 3.37 -21.09
C LYS A 285 12.79 2.63 -21.15
N GLY A 286 11.91 2.89 -20.20
CA GLY A 286 10.59 2.25 -20.09
C GLY A 286 10.59 0.85 -19.46
N LYS A 287 11.73 0.38 -18.94
CA LYS A 287 11.85 -0.93 -18.29
C LYS A 287 11.47 -0.90 -16.83
N MET A 288 10.99 -2.02 -16.32
CA MET A 288 10.67 -2.24 -14.92
C MET A 288 11.92 -2.13 -14.04
N TYR A 289 11.84 -1.36 -12.99
CA TYR A 289 12.88 -1.30 -11.98
C TYR A 289 12.69 -2.42 -10.96
N LEU A 290 13.71 -3.25 -10.80
CA LEU A 290 13.78 -4.24 -9.73
C LEU A 290 14.41 -3.55 -8.51
N ASP A 291 13.56 -2.92 -7.68
CA ASP A 291 14.05 -2.06 -6.59
C ASP A 291 14.49 -2.88 -5.37
N PHE A 292 15.79 -2.99 -5.20
CA PHE A 292 16.44 -3.53 -4.01
C PHE A 292 16.87 -2.44 -3.03
N LEU A 293 16.91 -1.17 -3.46
CA LEU A 293 17.33 -0.03 -2.64
C LEU A 293 16.28 0.40 -1.61
N GLN A 294 15.09 -0.21 -1.63
CA GLN A 294 14.13 -0.07 -0.54
C GLN A 294 14.69 -0.60 0.79
N ASN A 295 15.65 -1.54 0.74
CA ASN A 295 16.30 -2.09 1.93
C ASN A 295 17.34 -1.13 2.51
N ARG A 296 16.87 -0.02 3.10
CA ARG A 296 17.71 0.99 3.77
C ARG A 296 16.98 1.57 4.99
N PRO A 297 17.72 2.11 5.98
CA PRO A 297 17.11 2.75 7.15
C PRO A 297 16.12 3.85 6.76
N GLY A 298 14.96 3.86 7.42
CA GLY A 298 13.92 4.86 7.19
C GLY A 298 13.15 4.75 5.87
N ALA A 299 13.43 3.73 5.05
CA ALA A 299 12.61 3.43 3.89
C ALA A 299 11.25 2.85 4.32
N THR A 300 10.23 3.17 3.55
CA THR A 300 8.86 2.73 3.80
C THR A 300 8.20 2.31 2.50
N ILE A 301 7.28 1.36 2.60
CA ILE A 301 6.43 0.91 1.51
C ILE A 301 5.03 0.64 2.06
N ALA A 302 4.00 0.71 1.21
CA ALA A 302 2.64 0.40 1.64
C ALA A 302 2.57 -0.97 2.34
N GLY A 303 2.15 -0.97 3.59
CA GLY A 303 2.02 -2.19 4.39
C GLY A 303 0.96 -3.15 3.82
N PRO A 304 1.01 -4.44 4.18
CA PRO A 304 -0.06 -5.36 3.81
C PRO A 304 -1.39 -4.87 4.37
N TYR A 305 -2.46 -5.10 3.62
CA TYR A 305 -3.83 -4.67 3.93
C TYR A 305 -4.06 -3.16 3.94
N SER A 306 -3.06 -2.35 3.62
CA SER A 306 -3.21 -0.90 3.51
C SER A 306 -4.02 -0.52 2.26
N LEU A 307 -4.99 0.40 2.43
CA LEU A 307 -5.63 1.06 1.30
C LEU A 307 -4.61 1.86 0.49
N ARG A 308 -4.92 2.04 -0.79
CA ARG A 308 -4.12 2.88 -1.68
C ARG A 308 -4.95 4.05 -2.21
N PRO A 309 -4.34 5.23 -2.36
CA PRO A 309 -5.02 6.40 -2.93
C PRO A 309 -5.11 6.29 -4.46
N LYS A 310 -5.77 5.24 -4.93
CA LYS A 310 -5.97 4.92 -6.35
C LYS A 310 -7.46 4.68 -6.62
N PRO A 311 -7.96 4.97 -7.83
CA PRO A 311 -9.31 4.60 -8.24
C PRO A 311 -9.59 3.13 -7.96
N GLY A 312 -10.80 2.81 -7.51
CA GLY A 312 -11.22 1.49 -7.08
C GLY A 312 -10.98 1.22 -5.59
N ALA A 313 -10.46 2.21 -4.81
CA ALA A 313 -10.10 2.03 -3.39
C ALA A 313 -9.32 0.72 -3.17
N THR A 314 -8.29 0.51 -3.99
CA THR A 314 -7.49 -0.72 -4.02
C THR A 314 -6.73 -0.95 -2.72
N VAL A 315 -6.40 -2.20 -2.47
CA VAL A 315 -5.69 -2.66 -1.27
C VAL A 315 -4.35 -3.28 -1.65
N SER A 316 -3.33 -3.01 -0.86
CA SER A 316 -2.04 -3.72 -0.94
C SER A 316 -2.21 -5.09 -0.29
N LEU A 317 -2.61 -6.09 -1.08
CA LEU A 317 -3.14 -7.36 -0.58
C LEU A 317 -2.18 -8.52 -0.77
N PRO A 318 -1.89 -9.32 0.29
CA PRO A 318 -1.19 -10.59 0.21
C PRO A 318 -1.89 -11.61 -0.69
N LEU A 319 -1.08 -12.37 -1.43
CA LEU A 319 -1.53 -13.35 -2.40
C LEU A 319 -0.91 -14.73 -2.11
N HIS A 320 -1.64 -15.78 -2.49
CA HIS A 320 -1.00 -17.07 -2.78
C HIS A 320 -0.17 -16.94 -4.06
N TRP A 321 0.94 -17.68 -4.15
CA TRP A 321 1.76 -17.66 -5.38
C TRP A 321 1.01 -18.22 -6.61
N GLU A 322 0.05 -19.10 -6.40
CA GLU A 322 -0.83 -19.66 -7.44
C GLU A 322 -1.77 -18.62 -8.07
N GLU A 323 -2.00 -17.51 -7.40
CA GLU A 323 -2.79 -16.39 -7.91
C GLU A 323 -1.95 -15.46 -8.81
N VAL A 324 -0.61 -15.50 -8.69
CA VAL A 324 0.32 -14.70 -9.50
C VAL A 324 0.45 -15.32 -10.89
N LYS A 325 -0.53 -15.05 -11.74
CA LYS A 325 -0.66 -15.62 -13.09
C LYS A 325 -1.34 -14.62 -14.03
N PRO A 326 -1.23 -14.82 -15.36
CA PRO A 326 -1.93 -13.97 -16.33
C PRO A 326 -3.42 -13.81 -15.99
N GLY A 327 -3.92 -12.58 -16.13
CA GLY A 327 -5.28 -12.20 -15.73
C GLY A 327 -5.41 -11.62 -14.32
N LEU A 328 -4.36 -11.68 -13.49
CA LEU A 328 -4.31 -10.95 -12.23
C LEU A 328 -4.30 -9.43 -12.50
N THR A 329 -5.11 -8.68 -11.74
CA THR A 329 -5.13 -7.22 -11.82
C THR A 329 -5.26 -6.59 -10.43
N MET A 330 -4.75 -5.36 -10.28
CA MET A 330 -4.88 -4.60 -9.01
C MET A 330 -6.34 -4.34 -8.62
N LYS A 331 -7.23 -4.19 -9.61
CA LYS A 331 -8.66 -3.89 -9.39
C LYS A 331 -9.45 -5.04 -8.78
N GLN A 332 -8.89 -6.24 -8.75
CA GLN A 332 -9.51 -7.40 -8.10
C GLN A 332 -9.52 -7.29 -6.57
N PHE A 333 -8.67 -6.43 -5.99
CA PHE A 333 -8.49 -6.33 -4.54
C PHE A 333 -8.76 -4.90 -4.07
N THR A 334 -9.92 -4.72 -3.46
CA THR A 334 -10.47 -3.41 -3.09
C THR A 334 -10.98 -3.41 -1.66
N ILE A 335 -11.35 -2.25 -1.17
CA ILE A 335 -12.01 -2.07 0.14
C ILE A 335 -13.26 -2.95 0.28
N PHE A 336 -13.94 -3.27 -0.83
CA PHE A 336 -15.23 -3.98 -0.82
C PHE A 336 -15.11 -5.48 -0.60
N ASN A 337 -13.99 -6.10 -0.99
CA ASN A 337 -13.85 -7.56 -0.97
C ASN A 337 -12.72 -8.10 -0.08
N THR A 338 -11.84 -7.22 0.39
CA THR A 338 -10.69 -7.64 1.22
C THR A 338 -11.14 -8.31 2.52
N LEU A 339 -12.17 -7.77 3.18
CA LEU A 339 -12.64 -8.33 4.46
C LEU A 339 -13.21 -9.76 4.29
N ASP A 340 -13.96 -9.99 3.21
CA ASP A 340 -14.52 -11.32 2.95
C ASP A 340 -13.42 -12.32 2.56
N ARG A 341 -12.43 -11.89 1.80
CA ARG A 341 -11.25 -12.70 1.54
C ARG A 341 -10.52 -13.07 2.84
N LEU A 342 -10.29 -12.12 3.74
CA LEU A 342 -9.62 -12.37 5.02
C LEU A 342 -10.37 -13.36 5.91
N LYS A 343 -11.70 -13.38 5.85
CA LYS A 343 -12.52 -14.38 6.57
C LYS A 343 -12.32 -15.80 6.05
N VAL A 344 -12.04 -15.94 4.77
CA VAL A 344 -11.86 -17.25 4.10
C VAL A 344 -10.40 -17.70 4.21
N GLU A 345 -9.48 -16.86 3.82
CA GLU A 345 -8.04 -17.18 3.66
C GLU A 345 -7.22 -16.92 4.93
N GLY A 346 -7.71 -16.07 5.83
CA GLY A 346 -6.91 -15.58 6.96
C GLY A 346 -5.77 -14.66 6.52
N ASP A 347 -4.74 -14.57 7.36
CA ASP A 347 -3.55 -13.76 7.08
C ASP A 347 -2.49 -14.58 6.32
N LEU A 348 -2.48 -14.46 5.00
CA LEU A 348 -1.50 -15.12 4.11
C LEU A 348 -0.06 -14.59 4.29
N PHE A 349 0.09 -13.46 4.94
CA PHE A 349 1.39 -12.79 5.06
C PHE A 349 2.09 -13.05 6.40
N LYS A 350 1.45 -13.76 7.31
CA LYS A 350 1.95 -14.05 8.67
C LYS A 350 3.36 -14.63 8.69
N GLY A 351 3.71 -15.45 7.69
CA GLY A 351 5.03 -16.05 7.56
C GLY A 351 6.19 -15.06 7.41
N VAL A 352 5.93 -13.83 6.93
CA VAL A 352 6.93 -12.76 6.81
C VAL A 352 7.50 -12.35 8.17
N LEU A 353 6.70 -12.43 9.23
CA LEU A 353 7.10 -12.13 10.60
C LEU A 353 7.63 -13.37 11.36
N GLY A 354 7.82 -14.48 10.64
CA GLY A 354 8.28 -15.73 11.20
C GLY A 354 9.80 -15.80 11.39
N LYS A 355 10.29 -17.03 11.48
CA LYS A 355 11.72 -17.30 11.62
C LYS A 355 12.47 -16.80 10.38
N GLY A 356 13.40 -15.85 10.57
CA GLY A 356 14.24 -15.35 9.50
C GLY A 356 15.15 -16.43 8.90
N ILE A 357 15.55 -16.22 7.65
CA ILE A 357 16.48 -17.08 6.91
C ILE A 357 17.85 -17.13 7.59
N ASP A 358 18.63 -18.14 7.23
CA ASP A 358 20.07 -18.21 7.50
C ASP A 358 20.80 -17.65 6.27
N LEU A 359 21.21 -16.38 6.34
CA LEU A 359 21.75 -15.65 5.18
C LEU A 359 23.08 -16.26 4.70
N GLU A 360 23.93 -16.76 5.62
CA GLU A 360 25.21 -17.38 5.24
C GLU A 360 24.99 -18.65 4.42
N LYS A 361 24.11 -19.53 4.90
CA LYS A 361 23.74 -20.77 4.20
C LYS A 361 23.13 -20.46 2.81
N VAL A 362 22.23 -19.47 2.77
CA VAL A 362 21.56 -19.06 1.54
C VAL A 362 22.55 -18.49 0.52
N LEU A 363 23.50 -17.65 0.94
CA LEU A 363 24.52 -17.07 0.06
C LEU A 363 25.46 -18.15 -0.51
N LYS A 364 25.91 -19.12 0.31
CA LYS A 364 26.70 -20.27 -0.16
C LYS A 364 25.92 -21.05 -1.22
N LYS A 365 24.63 -21.28 -1.02
CA LYS A 365 23.80 -21.97 -2.01
C LYS A 365 23.61 -21.17 -3.28
N ALA A 366 23.35 -19.87 -3.18
CA ALA A 366 23.24 -18.97 -4.34
C ALA A 366 24.53 -18.96 -5.18
N GLN A 367 25.69 -18.90 -4.51
CA GLN A 367 26.98 -18.95 -5.18
C GLN A 367 27.16 -20.28 -5.94
N SER A 368 26.81 -21.42 -5.35
CA SER A 368 26.95 -22.73 -5.98
C SER A 368 26.03 -22.94 -7.20
N ILE A 369 24.83 -22.32 -7.20
CA ILE A 369 23.83 -22.52 -8.24
C ILE A 369 23.99 -21.49 -9.37
N PHE A 370 24.23 -20.21 -9.02
CA PHE A 370 24.15 -19.09 -9.95
C PHE A 370 25.52 -18.45 -10.27
N ASN A 371 26.61 -18.90 -9.66
CA ASN A 371 27.96 -18.32 -9.82
C ASN A 371 28.00 -16.80 -9.54
N VAL A 372 27.41 -16.36 -8.41
CA VAL A 372 27.27 -14.95 -7.99
C VAL A 372 28.12 -14.60 -6.80
#